data_3c3adc9b223df51023b8770537ad0027
#
_entry.id   3c3adc9b223df51023b8770537ad0027
#
_cell.length_a   1.000
_cell.length_b   1.000
_cell.length_c   1.000
_cell.angle_alpha   90.00
_cell.angle_beta   90.00
_cell.angle_gamma   90.00
#
_symmetry.space_group_name_H-M   'P 1'
#
loop_
_entity.id
_entity.type
_entity.pdbx_description
1 polymer ?
#
loop_
_entity_poly.entity_id
_entity_poly.type
_entity_poly.pdbx_seq_one_letter_code
_entity_poly.pdbx_strand_id
1 'polypeptide(L)'
;MSVTDQGPTRTFSSVFDDVRRNVARALRGKDEVIDLTVTCLVAGGHLLLEDVPGVGKTTLAKALAQSIAARFSRVQFTPDLLPSDVLGASVWNQGDGSFEFRPGPVFANLLLGDEINRASPKTQSALLEAMAEEQVTVDGTTYQLARPFMVVATQNPVEHHGTFPLPESQLDRFTMRLSLGYPGRDEELRLLRGGPSIERAESLQPVASAQDVVAMSRHAASVHVSEALAAYVADLAARSRTNGRFALPISPRAAITLVRCAQVRAAAAGRDFTTADDVKALVQPVLAHRVVAASRTGVGPDHTAGLLEELLGSTPVPVSGGPGPAGR
;
A
#
# COMPACT_ATOMS: atom_id res chain seq x y z
N MET A 1 -26.05 -14.74 36.94
CA MET A 1 -26.18 -13.67 35.93
C MET A 1 -24.84 -12.97 35.86
N SER A 2 -24.02 -13.42 34.88
CA SER A 2 -22.71 -12.80 34.63
C SER A 2 -22.91 -11.69 33.61
N VAL A 3 -22.78 -10.45 34.08
CA VAL A 3 -22.68 -9.27 33.21
C VAL A 3 -21.31 -9.35 32.56
N THR A 4 -21.24 -9.73 31.28
CA THR A 4 -20.06 -9.55 30.45
C THR A 4 -19.84 -8.06 30.26
N ASP A 5 -18.83 -7.53 30.93
CA ASP A 5 -18.28 -6.20 30.71
C ASP A 5 -17.75 -6.16 29.28
N GLN A 6 -18.60 -5.69 28.36
CA GLN A 6 -18.16 -5.35 27.00
C GLN A 6 -17.47 -4.00 27.12
N GLY A 7 -16.14 -4.05 27.21
CA GLY A 7 -15.33 -2.84 27.11
C GLY A 7 -15.77 -2.00 25.91
N PRO A 8 -15.46 -0.69 25.86
CA PRO A 8 -15.96 0.23 24.85
C PRO A 8 -15.65 -0.34 23.44
N THR A 9 -16.71 -0.48 22.63
CA THR A 9 -16.61 -0.99 21.25
C THR A 9 -15.62 -0.11 20.50
N ARG A 10 -14.48 -0.68 20.11
CA ARG A 10 -13.43 0.05 19.38
C ARG A 10 -13.96 0.46 18.01
N THR A 11 -13.99 1.76 17.72
CA THR A 11 -14.41 2.29 16.42
C THR A 11 -13.31 2.14 15.38
N PHE A 12 -13.67 2.18 14.10
CA PHE A 12 -12.70 2.16 13.00
C PHE A 12 -11.62 3.24 13.19
N SER A 13 -12.05 4.48 13.43
CA SER A 13 -11.15 5.63 13.59
C SER A 13 -10.19 5.45 14.79
N SER A 14 -10.68 4.90 15.91
CA SER A 14 -9.82 4.65 17.07
C SER A 14 -8.75 3.60 16.80
N VAL A 15 -9.10 2.49 16.12
CA VAL A 15 -8.12 1.44 15.76
C VAL A 15 -7.10 1.97 14.75
N PHE A 16 -7.57 2.71 13.74
CA PHE A 16 -6.70 3.34 12.74
C PHE A 16 -5.68 4.28 13.40
N ASP A 17 -6.15 5.16 14.28
CA ASP A 17 -5.30 6.10 15.03
C ASP A 17 -4.33 5.39 15.99
N ASP A 18 -4.76 4.32 16.66
CA ASP A 18 -3.89 3.53 17.52
C ASP A 18 -2.74 2.90 16.73
N VAL A 19 -3.03 2.28 15.58
CA VAL A 19 -2.00 1.71 14.71
C VAL A 19 -1.05 2.79 14.21
N ARG A 20 -1.58 3.91 13.69
CA ARG A 20 -0.79 5.04 13.20
C ARG A 20 0.15 5.59 14.28
N ARG A 21 -0.38 5.86 15.48
CA ARG A 21 0.42 6.37 16.62
C ARG A 21 1.48 5.37 17.08
N ASN A 22 1.15 4.08 17.06
CA ASN A 22 2.10 3.04 17.47
C ASN A 22 3.28 2.94 16.49
N VAL A 23 3.01 2.96 15.18
CA VAL A 23 4.06 3.00 14.14
C VAL A 23 4.92 4.27 14.27
N ALA A 24 4.31 5.43 14.57
CA ALA A 24 5.02 6.71 14.72
C ALA A 24 6.01 6.70 15.90
N ARG A 25 5.88 5.80 16.88
CA ARG A 25 6.88 5.63 17.97
C ARG A 25 8.21 5.11 17.46
N ALA A 26 8.18 4.26 16.41
CA ALA A 26 9.37 3.71 15.78
C ALA A 26 9.85 4.52 14.57
N LEU A 27 8.99 5.31 13.93
CA LEU A 27 9.29 6.10 12.74
C LEU A 27 8.76 7.53 12.90
N ARG A 28 9.52 8.38 13.57
CA ARG A 28 9.10 9.74 13.90
C ARG A 28 9.17 10.69 12.71
N GLY A 29 8.31 11.71 12.70
CA GLY A 29 8.30 12.78 11.70
C GLY A 29 7.88 12.34 10.29
N LYS A 30 7.19 11.17 10.18
CA LYS A 30 6.70 10.61 8.92
C LYS A 30 5.20 10.32 8.99
N ASP A 31 4.45 11.16 9.69
CA ASP A 31 3.03 10.94 9.98
C ASP A 31 2.20 10.73 8.72
N GLU A 32 2.43 11.51 7.67
CA GLU A 32 1.72 11.38 6.39
C GLU A 32 1.99 10.03 5.71
N VAL A 33 3.26 9.62 5.64
CA VAL A 33 3.64 8.33 5.04
C VAL A 33 3.07 7.17 5.84
N ILE A 34 3.04 7.27 7.16
CA ILE A 34 2.43 6.27 8.06
C ILE A 34 0.93 6.19 7.80
N ASP A 35 0.24 7.33 7.72
CA ASP A 35 -1.19 7.42 7.44
C ASP A 35 -1.55 6.75 6.11
N LEU A 36 -0.81 7.07 5.04
CA LEU A 36 -0.97 6.46 3.72
C LEU A 36 -0.63 4.97 3.72
N THR A 37 0.37 4.54 4.50
CA THR A 37 0.74 3.12 4.62
C THR A 37 -0.37 2.32 5.30
N VAL A 38 -0.95 2.82 6.39
CA VAL A 38 -2.10 2.19 7.07
C VAL A 38 -3.32 2.20 6.16
N THR A 39 -3.56 3.30 5.45
CA THR A 39 -4.63 3.40 4.43
C THR A 39 -4.46 2.33 3.35
N CYS A 40 -3.25 2.14 2.82
CA CYS A 40 -2.93 1.12 1.83
C CYS A 40 -3.19 -0.30 2.36
N LEU A 41 -2.78 -0.61 3.59
CA LEU A 41 -3.03 -1.90 4.24
C LEU A 41 -4.52 -2.19 4.38
N VAL A 42 -5.29 -1.23 4.92
CA VAL A 42 -6.74 -1.38 5.14
C VAL A 42 -7.50 -1.44 3.81
N ALA A 43 -7.03 -0.76 2.76
CA ALA A 43 -7.58 -0.90 1.41
C ALA A 43 -7.32 -2.29 0.77
N GLY A 44 -6.57 -3.16 1.45
CA GLY A 44 -6.18 -4.47 0.92
C GLY A 44 -5.15 -4.37 -0.20
N GLY A 45 -4.23 -3.39 -0.11
CA GLY A 45 -3.30 -3.08 -1.17
C GLY A 45 -1.84 -3.37 -0.83
N HIS A 46 -0.97 -3.16 -1.83
CA HIS A 46 0.47 -3.33 -1.73
C HIS A 46 1.17 -1.99 -1.92
N LEU A 47 2.31 -1.81 -1.28
CA LEU A 47 3.05 -0.56 -1.22
C LEU A 47 4.39 -0.66 -1.94
N LEU A 48 4.70 0.33 -2.77
CA LEU A 48 6.02 0.55 -3.34
C LEU A 48 6.69 1.74 -2.65
N LEU A 49 7.87 1.52 -2.08
CA LEU A 49 8.69 2.56 -1.46
C LEU A 49 9.89 2.88 -2.34
N GLU A 50 9.93 4.08 -2.87
CA GLU A 50 11.05 4.56 -3.70
C GLU A 50 11.89 5.57 -2.92
N ASP A 51 13.05 5.12 -2.43
CA ASP A 51 13.95 5.92 -1.63
C ASP A 51 15.38 5.40 -1.65
N VAL A 52 16.30 6.27 -1.27
CA VAL A 52 17.68 5.90 -0.97
C VAL A 52 17.75 4.92 0.21
N PRO A 53 18.84 4.16 0.36
CA PRO A 53 19.04 3.29 1.52
C PRO A 53 19.09 4.08 2.84
N GLY A 54 18.68 3.43 3.95
CA GLY A 54 18.85 3.97 5.30
C GLY A 54 17.77 4.94 5.82
N VAL A 55 16.72 5.24 5.05
CA VAL A 55 15.66 6.19 5.46
C VAL A 55 14.57 5.60 6.38
N GLY A 56 14.61 4.29 6.70
CA GLY A 56 13.67 3.67 7.62
C GLY A 56 12.61 2.76 6.98
N LYS A 57 12.76 2.36 5.71
CA LYS A 57 11.80 1.46 5.01
C LYS A 57 11.52 0.17 5.77
N THR A 58 12.57 -0.49 6.24
CA THR A 58 12.45 -1.73 7.06
C THR A 58 11.79 -1.46 8.40
N THR A 59 12.08 -0.31 9.03
CA THR A 59 11.45 0.09 10.29
C THR A 59 9.95 0.29 10.14
N LEU A 60 9.51 0.96 9.06
CA LEU A 60 8.09 1.15 8.74
C LEU A 60 7.35 -0.18 8.62
N ALA A 61 7.86 -1.11 7.80
CA ALA A 61 7.22 -2.39 7.56
C ALA A 61 7.15 -3.27 8.83
N LYS A 62 8.25 -3.33 9.60
CA LYS A 62 8.29 -4.06 10.87
C LYS A 62 7.36 -3.45 11.93
N ALA A 63 7.38 -2.12 12.09
CA ALA A 63 6.53 -1.42 13.04
C ALA A 63 5.04 -1.62 12.73
N LEU A 64 4.67 -1.58 11.44
CA LEU A 64 3.30 -1.86 11.00
C LEU A 64 2.89 -3.29 11.35
N ALA A 65 3.71 -4.29 10.99
CA ALA A 65 3.42 -5.69 11.30
C ALA A 65 3.26 -5.93 12.81
N GLN A 66 4.17 -5.37 13.60
CA GLN A 66 4.15 -5.51 15.05
C GLN A 66 2.90 -4.84 15.66
N SER A 67 2.51 -3.67 15.13
CA SER A 67 1.33 -2.92 15.62
C SER A 67 0.02 -3.69 15.48
N ILE A 68 -0.06 -4.62 14.54
CA ILE A 68 -1.27 -5.42 14.24
C ILE A 68 -1.11 -6.91 14.56
N ALA A 69 -0.11 -7.30 15.34
CA ALA A 69 0.21 -8.69 15.68
C ALA A 69 0.29 -9.61 14.44
N ALA A 70 0.82 -9.12 13.34
CA ALA A 70 0.88 -9.84 12.06
C ALA A 70 2.24 -10.52 11.85
N ARG A 71 2.23 -11.65 11.13
CA ARG A 71 3.48 -12.31 10.71
C ARG A 71 4.21 -11.43 9.71
N PHE A 72 5.47 -11.15 10.02
CA PHE A 72 6.37 -10.38 9.17
C PHE A 72 7.43 -11.29 8.54
N SER A 73 7.72 -11.08 7.27
CA SER A 73 8.87 -11.67 6.59
C SER A 73 9.62 -10.62 5.78
N ARG A 74 10.91 -10.83 5.58
CA ARG A 74 11.76 -9.99 4.73
C ARG A 74 12.52 -10.85 3.75
N VAL A 75 12.54 -10.43 2.50
CA VAL A 75 13.34 -10.99 1.41
C VAL A 75 14.18 -9.88 0.81
N GLN A 76 15.51 -10.07 0.76
CA GLN A 76 16.41 -9.24 -0.01
C GLN A 76 16.45 -9.78 -1.43
N PHE A 77 16.04 -9.00 -2.40
CA PHE A 77 16.05 -9.40 -3.79
C PHE A 77 17.46 -9.24 -4.38
N THR A 78 17.96 -10.32 -4.97
CA THR A 78 19.27 -10.41 -5.61
C THR A 78 19.12 -11.04 -6.99
N PRO A 79 20.08 -10.86 -7.92
CA PRO A 79 19.98 -11.41 -9.27
C PRO A 79 19.85 -12.94 -9.35
N ASP A 80 20.38 -13.65 -8.35
CA ASP A 80 20.38 -15.11 -8.23
C ASP A 80 19.15 -15.67 -7.48
N LEU A 81 18.31 -14.81 -6.88
CA LEU A 81 17.10 -15.23 -6.17
C LEU A 81 16.11 -15.92 -7.12
N LEU A 82 15.67 -17.11 -6.75
CA LEU A 82 14.70 -17.90 -7.52
C LEU A 82 13.27 -17.64 -7.06
N PRO A 83 12.25 -17.85 -7.92
CA PRO A 83 10.84 -17.81 -7.51
C PRO A 83 10.52 -18.73 -6.32
N SER A 84 11.12 -19.92 -6.28
CA SER A 84 10.95 -20.88 -5.18
C SER A 84 11.44 -20.36 -3.83
N ASP A 85 12.45 -19.46 -3.82
CA ASP A 85 12.96 -18.88 -2.58
C ASP A 85 11.95 -17.89 -1.95
N VAL A 86 11.06 -17.34 -2.77
CA VAL A 86 10.00 -16.42 -2.35
C VAL A 86 8.69 -17.16 -2.08
N LEU A 87 8.29 -18.03 -3.01
CA LEU A 87 6.99 -18.71 -2.97
C LEU A 87 7.00 -19.99 -2.13
N GLY A 88 8.16 -20.62 -1.98
CA GLY A 88 8.29 -21.98 -1.43
C GLY A 88 8.41 -23.03 -2.52
N ALA A 89 8.70 -24.24 -2.10
CA ALA A 89 8.92 -25.38 -2.99
C ALA A 89 8.49 -26.70 -2.34
N SER A 90 8.16 -27.67 -3.17
CA SER A 90 7.99 -29.06 -2.70
C SER A 90 9.36 -29.70 -2.52
N VAL A 91 9.58 -30.26 -1.35
CA VAL A 91 10.82 -30.93 -0.95
C VAL A 91 10.54 -32.41 -0.73
N TRP A 92 11.39 -33.25 -1.29
CA TRP A 92 11.27 -34.70 -1.09
C TRP A 92 11.59 -35.07 0.37
N ASN A 93 10.63 -35.71 1.04
CA ASN A 93 10.81 -36.27 2.37
C ASN A 93 11.22 -37.74 2.24
N GLN A 94 12.46 -38.06 2.60
CA GLN A 94 13.00 -39.39 2.50
C GLN A 94 12.38 -40.38 3.53
N GLY A 95 11.80 -39.85 4.61
CA GLY A 95 11.24 -40.65 5.70
C GLY A 95 9.91 -41.33 5.33
N ASP A 96 9.07 -40.66 4.55
CA ASP A 96 7.76 -41.16 4.13
C ASP A 96 7.62 -41.34 2.60
N GLY A 97 8.66 -41.01 1.84
CA GLY A 97 8.68 -41.18 0.39
C GLY A 97 7.69 -40.25 -0.35
N SER A 98 7.41 -39.06 0.20
CA SER A 98 6.46 -38.10 -0.34
C SER A 98 7.10 -36.73 -0.60
N PHE A 99 6.44 -35.89 -1.43
CA PHE A 99 6.77 -34.49 -1.54
C PHE A 99 5.98 -33.68 -0.50
N GLU A 100 6.69 -32.87 0.26
CA GLU A 100 6.11 -31.94 1.23
C GLU A 100 6.31 -30.50 0.77
N PHE A 101 5.24 -29.71 0.71
CA PHE A 101 5.36 -28.29 0.42
C PHE A 101 5.92 -27.51 1.60
N ARG A 102 7.02 -26.81 1.37
CA ARG A 102 7.61 -25.88 2.33
C ARG A 102 7.28 -24.45 1.93
N PRO A 103 6.39 -23.76 2.69
CA PRO A 103 6.00 -22.39 2.40
C PRO A 103 7.18 -21.44 2.42
N GLY A 104 7.27 -20.58 1.41
CA GLY A 104 8.25 -19.50 1.34
C GLY A 104 7.86 -18.26 2.16
N PRO A 105 8.71 -17.23 2.14
CA PRO A 105 8.49 -15.98 2.86
C PRO A 105 7.18 -15.27 2.52
N VAL A 106 6.61 -15.49 1.34
CA VAL A 106 5.34 -14.89 0.89
C VAL A 106 4.15 -15.28 1.78
N PHE A 107 4.24 -16.39 2.52
CA PHE A 107 3.20 -16.85 3.45
C PHE A 107 3.19 -16.08 4.78
N ALA A 108 3.62 -14.82 4.78
CA ALA A 108 3.48 -13.87 5.87
C ALA A 108 2.29 -12.94 5.59
N ASN A 109 1.81 -12.22 6.64
CA ASN A 109 0.82 -11.16 6.45
C ASN A 109 1.43 -9.90 5.82
N LEU A 110 2.64 -9.55 6.27
CA LEU A 110 3.43 -8.46 5.70
C LEU A 110 4.77 -9.01 5.21
N LEU A 111 5.00 -8.86 3.92
CA LEU A 111 6.27 -9.20 3.28
C LEU A 111 6.99 -7.92 2.87
N LEU A 112 8.20 -7.71 3.39
CA LEU A 112 9.11 -6.70 2.87
C LEU A 112 9.97 -7.30 1.76
N GLY A 113 9.74 -6.89 0.52
CA GLY A 113 10.59 -7.22 -0.63
C GLY A 113 11.61 -6.10 -0.87
N ASP A 114 12.82 -6.28 -0.34
CA ASP A 114 13.85 -5.25 -0.41
C ASP A 114 14.58 -5.30 -1.76
N GLU A 115 14.66 -4.15 -2.45
CA GLU A 115 15.32 -3.98 -3.76
C GLU A 115 14.74 -4.91 -4.85
N ILE A 116 13.41 -4.90 -5.02
CA ILE A 116 12.71 -5.80 -5.95
C ILE A 116 13.25 -5.73 -7.38
N ASN A 117 13.75 -4.55 -7.81
CA ASN A 117 14.31 -4.32 -9.13
C ASN A 117 15.68 -4.99 -9.35
N ARG A 118 16.30 -5.63 -8.35
CA ARG A 118 17.54 -6.40 -8.51
C ARG A 118 17.31 -7.85 -8.91
N ALA A 119 16.15 -8.41 -8.62
CA ALA A 119 15.86 -9.79 -9.00
C ALA A 119 15.49 -9.92 -10.49
N SER A 120 15.63 -11.13 -10.99
CA SER A 120 15.24 -11.47 -12.37
C SER A 120 13.76 -11.17 -12.62
N PRO A 121 13.35 -10.84 -13.87
CA PRO A 121 11.93 -10.64 -14.21
C PRO A 121 11.04 -11.83 -13.88
N LYS A 122 11.58 -13.05 -13.88
CA LYS A 122 10.85 -14.26 -13.51
C LYS A 122 10.48 -14.26 -12.02
N THR A 123 11.42 -13.89 -11.16
CA THR A 123 11.19 -13.82 -9.70
C THR A 123 10.27 -12.66 -9.35
N GLN A 124 10.43 -11.50 -10.00
CA GLN A 124 9.50 -10.37 -9.86
C GLN A 124 8.07 -10.79 -10.23
N SER A 125 7.88 -11.42 -11.41
CA SER A 125 6.56 -11.85 -11.88
C SER A 125 5.89 -12.83 -10.93
N ALA A 126 6.63 -13.75 -10.33
CA ALA A 126 6.10 -14.71 -9.37
C ALA A 126 5.54 -14.03 -8.10
N LEU A 127 6.28 -13.04 -7.55
CA LEU A 127 5.77 -12.26 -6.42
C LEU A 127 4.56 -11.43 -6.82
N LEU A 128 4.60 -10.77 -7.97
CA LEU A 128 3.51 -9.92 -8.46
C LEU A 128 2.23 -10.72 -8.78
N GLU A 129 2.36 -11.98 -9.19
CA GLU A 129 1.23 -12.90 -9.33
C GLU A 129 0.61 -13.22 -7.97
N ALA A 130 1.42 -13.61 -6.98
CA ALA A 130 0.96 -13.85 -5.62
C ALA A 130 0.26 -12.61 -5.00
N MET A 131 0.74 -11.39 -5.32
CA MET A 131 0.09 -10.14 -4.91
C MET A 131 -1.29 -9.96 -5.55
N ALA A 132 -1.44 -10.29 -6.83
CA ALA A 132 -2.69 -10.07 -7.56
C ALA A 132 -3.78 -11.10 -7.20
N GLU A 133 -3.39 -12.35 -6.98
CA GLU A 133 -4.29 -13.48 -6.81
C GLU A 133 -4.49 -13.86 -5.33
N GLU A 134 -3.71 -13.28 -4.40
CA GLU A 134 -3.67 -13.63 -2.98
C GLU A 134 -3.49 -15.15 -2.74
N GLN A 135 -2.83 -15.83 -3.66
CA GLN A 135 -2.56 -17.27 -3.63
C GLN A 135 -1.27 -17.62 -4.34
N VAL A 136 -0.76 -18.82 -4.08
CA VAL A 136 0.44 -19.38 -4.73
C VAL A 136 0.10 -20.77 -5.24
N THR A 137 0.45 -21.07 -6.48
CA THR A 137 0.30 -22.42 -7.05
C THR A 137 1.67 -23.05 -7.26
N VAL A 138 1.90 -24.19 -6.59
CA VAL A 138 3.13 -24.99 -6.69
C VAL A 138 2.74 -26.42 -7.01
N ASP A 139 3.35 -27.00 -8.03
CA ASP A 139 3.13 -28.40 -8.47
C ASP A 139 1.65 -28.77 -8.64
N GLY A 140 0.86 -27.81 -9.19
CA GLY A 140 -0.58 -28.00 -9.42
C GLY A 140 -1.46 -27.84 -8.20
N THR A 141 -0.89 -27.56 -7.02
CA THR A 141 -1.65 -27.31 -5.78
C THR A 141 -1.66 -25.81 -5.48
N THR A 142 -2.85 -25.25 -5.20
CA THR A 142 -3.05 -23.85 -4.88
C THR A 142 -3.16 -23.64 -3.37
N TYR A 143 -2.34 -22.74 -2.85
CA TYR A 143 -2.27 -22.37 -1.43
C TYR A 143 -2.70 -20.93 -1.26
N GLN A 144 -3.72 -20.68 -0.43
CA GLN A 144 -4.21 -19.33 -0.13
C GLN A 144 -3.26 -18.60 0.82
N LEU A 145 -3.04 -17.33 0.59
CA LEU A 145 -2.28 -16.47 1.49
C LEU A 145 -3.16 -15.96 2.64
N ALA A 146 -2.55 -15.76 3.81
CA ALA A 146 -3.28 -15.29 5.00
C ALA A 146 -3.67 -13.80 4.85
N ARG A 147 -4.89 -13.45 5.28
CA ARG A 147 -5.36 -12.06 5.31
C ARG A 147 -5.15 -11.41 6.68
N PRO A 148 -4.79 -10.11 6.72
CA PRO A 148 -4.43 -9.28 5.58
C PRO A 148 -3.12 -9.77 4.93
N PHE A 149 -2.97 -9.56 3.62
CA PHE A 149 -1.73 -9.79 2.92
C PHE A 149 -1.25 -8.50 2.28
N MET A 150 -0.08 -8.04 2.65
CA MET A 150 0.52 -6.83 2.09
C MET A 150 2.00 -7.06 1.77
N VAL A 151 2.38 -6.75 0.54
CA VAL A 151 3.78 -6.61 0.15
C VAL A 151 4.16 -5.14 0.25
N VAL A 152 5.24 -4.87 0.95
CA VAL A 152 5.97 -3.59 0.92
C VAL A 152 7.22 -3.83 0.11
N ALA A 153 7.21 -3.45 -1.17
CA ALA A 153 8.38 -3.55 -2.03
C ALA A 153 9.20 -2.27 -1.96
N THR A 154 10.53 -2.40 -2.03
CA THR A 154 11.41 -1.22 -2.11
C THR A 154 12.16 -1.19 -3.43
N GLN A 155 12.40 0.02 -3.92
CA GLN A 155 13.29 0.31 -5.03
C GLN A 155 14.25 1.45 -4.66
N ASN A 156 15.47 1.37 -5.19
CA ASN A 156 16.41 2.47 -5.13
C ASN A 156 16.43 3.17 -6.50
N PRO A 157 15.92 4.39 -6.63
CA PRO A 157 15.86 5.08 -7.91
C PRO A 157 17.23 5.48 -8.47
N VAL A 158 18.27 5.48 -7.65
CA VAL A 158 19.63 5.90 -8.05
C VAL A 158 20.45 4.74 -8.63
N GLU A 159 20.13 3.50 -8.28
CA GLU A 159 20.84 2.31 -8.76
C GLU A 159 20.27 1.84 -10.10
N HIS A 160 20.99 2.18 -11.19
CA HIS A 160 20.63 1.75 -12.55
C HIS A 160 21.42 0.55 -13.04
N HIS A 161 22.60 0.28 -12.47
CA HIS A 161 23.46 -0.83 -12.91
C HIS A 161 23.04 -2.16 -12.28
N GLY A 162 22.82 -3.17 -13.12
CA GLY A 162 22.47 -4.52 -12.65
C GLY A 162 21.03 -4.62 -12.11
N THR A 163 20.14 -3.72 -12.51
CA THR A 163 18.73 -3.75 -12.13
C THR A 163 17.81 -4.07 -13.31
N PHE A 164 16.66 -4.65 -13.01
CA PHE A 164 15.57 -4.92 -13.94
C PHE A 164 14.37 -4.06 -13.53
N PRO A 165 14.14 -2.90 -14.15
CA PRO A 165 13.04 -2.02 -13.79
C PRO A 165 11.69 -2.73 -13.99
N LEU A 166 10.76 -2.47 -13.10
CA LEU A 166 9.39 -2.97 -13.23
C LEU A 166 8.68 -2.27 -14.40
N PRO A 167 8.09 -3.02 -15.35
CA PRO A 167 7.23 -2.43 -16.36
C PRO A 167 6.01 -1.74 -15.77
N GLU A 168 5.43 -0.78 -16.48
CA GLU A 168 4.25 -0.01 -16.02
C GLU A 168 3.06 -0.92 -15.69
N SER A 169 2.85 -2.01 -16.44
CA SER A 169 1.80 -3.00 -16.19
C SER A 169 1.99 -3.75 -14.86
N GLN A 170 3.21 -3.84 -14.38
CA GLN A 170 3.55 -4.44 -13.09
C GLN A 170 3.47 -3.41 -11.95
N LEU A 171 3.81 -2.16 -12.21
CA LEU A 171 3.63 -1.05 -11.26
C LEU A 171 2.14 -0.86 -10.89
N ASP A 172 1.21 -1.10 -11.81
CA ASP A 172 -0.24 -1.03 -11.56
C ASP A 172 -0.73 -2.01 -10.47
N ARG A 173 0.06 -3.00 -10.07
CA ARG A 173 -0.27 -3.93 -8.98
C ARG A 173 -0.03 -3.32 -7.59
N PHE A 174 0.79 -2.29 -7.49
CA PHE A 174 1.00 -1.54 -6.25
C PHE A 174 -0.10 -0.50 -6.07
N THR A 175 -0.78 -0.52 -4.95
CA THR A 175 -1.86 0.40 -4.61
C THR A 175 -1.37 1.82 -4.46
N MET A 176 -0.23 1.99 -3.79
CA MET A 176 0.41 3.29 -3.59
C MET A 176 1.91 3.20 -3.85
N ARG A 177 2.45 4.33 -4.32
CA ARG A 177 3.89 4.58 -4.33
C ARG A 177 4.18 5.74 -3.41
N LEU A 178 5.08 5.52 -2.44
CA LEU A 178 5.46 6.51 -1.44
C LEU A 178 6.97 6.66 -1.35
N SER A 179 7.40 7.80 -0.83
CA SER A 179 8.78 8.09 -0.43
C SER A 179 8.79 8.54 1.04
N LEU A 180 9.68 7.96 1.84
CA LEU A 180 9.90 8.43 3.20
C LEU A 180 10.72 9.71 3.23
N GLY A 181 11.64 9.86 2.27
CA GLY A 181 12.61 10.94 2.26
C GLY A 181 13.54 10.92 3.48
N TYR A 182 14.51 11.82 3.49
CA TYR A 182 15.40 12.00 4.64
C TYR A 182 14.62 12.47 5.88
N PRO A 183 15.12 12.14 7.11
CA PRO A 183 14.55 12.71 8.32
C PRO A 183 14.66 14.23 8.30
N GLY A 184 13.73 14.91 8.94
CA GLY A 184 13.83 16.35 9.14
C GLY A 184 15.03 16.68 10.04
N ARG A 185 15.57 17.90 9.90
CA ARG A 185 16.78 18.34 10.62
C ARG A 185 16.75 18.07 12.14
N ASP A 186 15.61 18.28 12.77
CA ASP A 186 15.49 18.09 14.23
C ASP A 186 15.54 16.60 14.62
N GLU A 187 14.99 15.74 13.79
CA GLU A 187 15.04 14.29 14.01
C GLU A 187 16.46 13.75 13.72
N GLU A 188 17.11 14.26 12.67
CA GLU A 188 18.50 13.92 12.37
C GLU A 188 19.44 14.33 13.51
N LEU A 189 19.26 15.52 14.07
CA LEU A 189 20.02 15.96 15.25
C LEU A 189 19.78 15.08 16.48
N ARG A 190 18.55 14.58 16.67
CA ARG A 190 18.26 13.63 17.76
C ARG A 190 18.95 12.30 17.54
N LEU A 191 18.93 11.78 16.32
CA LEU A 191 19.65 10.55 15.95
C LEU A 191 21.15 10.67 16.21
N LEU A 192 21.75 11.76 15.75
CA LEU A 192 23.20 12.02 15.94
C LEU A 192 23.63 12.21 17.41
N ARG A 193 22.75 12.75 18.24
CA ARG A 193 23.02 12.93 19.68
C ARG A 193 22.83 11.67 20.52
N GLY A 194 22.44 10.55 19.90
CA GLY A 194 22.07 9.34 20.64
C GLY A 194 20.89 9.59 21.60
N GLY A 195 19.97 10.49 21.21
CA GLY A 195 18.80 10.86 22.01
C GLY A 195 18.00 9.64 22.45
N PRO A 196 17.00 9.80 23.40
CA PRO A 196 16.22 8.69 23.91
C PRO A 196 15.71 7.88 22.73
N SER A 197 16.09 6.62 22.71
CA SER A 197 15.99 5.71 21.59
C SER A 197 14.60 5.81 20.96
N ILE A 198 14.57 6.10 19.64
CA ILE A 198 13.41 5.73 18.83
C ILE A 198 13.12 4.30 19.22
N GLU A 199 11.88 4.04 19.65
CA GLU A 199 11.51 2.71 20.07
C GLU A 199 11.77 1.74 18.92
N ARG A 200 12.47 0.65 19.19
CA ARG A 200 12.76 -0.32 18.12
C ARG A 200 11.45 -0.92 17.66
N ALA A 201 11.26 -1.08 16.37
CA ALA A 201 10.04 -1.66 15.81
C ALA A 201 9.67 -2.99 16.48
N GLU A 202 10.68 -3.79 16.84
CA GLU A 202 10.52 -5.09 17.48
C GLU A 202 10.04 -5.01 18.95
N SER A 203 10.19 -3.87 19.60
CA SER A 203 9.76 -3.66 21.01
C SER A 203 8.34 -3.10 21.12
N LEU A 204 7.73 -2.71 20.00
CA LEU A 204 6.35 -2.22 20.00
C LEU A 204 5.38 -3.32 20.47
N GLN A 205 4.45 -2.95 21.33
CA GLN A 205 3.35 -3.84 21.70
C GLN A 205 2.23 -3.71 20.67
N PRO A 206 1.60 -4.83 20.26
CA PRO A 206 0.46 -4.78 19.35
C PRO A 206 -0.69 -3.96 19.94
N VAL A 207 -1.29 -3.12 19.11
CA VAL A 207 -2.48 -2.29 19.46
C VAL A 207 -3.73 -2.75 18.71
N ALA A 208 -3.56 -3.59 17.71
CA ALA A 208 -4.63 -4.24 16.96
C ALA A 208 -4.19 -5.66 16.56
N SER A 209 -5.11 -6.45 16.04
CA SER A 209 -4.84 -7.76 15.45
C SER A 209 -4.97 -7.74 13.94
N ALA A 210 -4.42 -8.76 13.27
CA ALA A 210 -4.64 -8.98 11.83
C ALA A 210 -6.15 -9.09 11.50
N GLN A 211 -6.95 -9.67 12.40
CA GLN A 211 -8.40 -9.78 12.21
C GLN A 211 -9.10 -8.43 12.31
N ASP A 212 -8.63 -7.52 13.17
CA ASP A 212 -9.16 -6.14 13.22
C ASP A 212 -8.94 -5.44 11.88
N VAL A 213 -7.79 -5.61 11.25
CA VAL A 213 -7.52 -5.05 9.91
C VAL A 213 -8.47 -5.60 8.87
N VAL A 214 -8.76 -6.90 8.89
CA VAL A 214 -9.75 -7.53 7.97
C VAL A 214 -11.16 -6.97 8.22
N ALA A 215 -11.54 -6.75 9.47
CA ALA A 215 -12.81 -6.14 9.83
C ALA A 215 -12.88 -4.68 9.34
N MET A 216 -11.79 -3.92 9.52
CA MET A 216 -11.67 -2.55 9.00
C MET A 216 -11.77 -2.50 7.47
N SER A 217 -11.14 -3.42 6.75
CA SER A 217 -11.23 -3.48 5.29
C SER A 217 -12.68 -3.69 4.82
N ARG A 218 -13.42 -4.57 5.49
CA ARG A 218 -14.85 -4.80 5.20
C ARG A 218 -15.71 -3.57 5.52
N HIS A 219 -15.45 -2.93 6.65
CA HIS A 219 -16.15 -1.70 7.03
C HIS A 219 -15.88 -0.57 6.04
N ALA A 220 -14.61 -0.33 5.68
CA ALA A 220 -14.27 0.68 4.68
C ALA A 220 -14.96 0.44 3.33
N ALA A 221 -15.06 -0.82 2.88
CA ALA A 221 -15.76 -1.17 1.65
C ALA A 221 -17.27 -0.86 1.68
N SER A 222 -17.88 -0.71 2.86
CA SER A 222 -19.28 -0.31 3.03
C SER A 222 -19.51 1.20 3.12
N VAL A 223 -18.44 2.01 3.20
CA VAL A 223 -18.54 3.47 3.20
C VAL A 223 -19.17 3.95 1.89
N HIS A 224 -20.18 4.80 2.01
CA HIS A 224 -20.97 5.24 0.87
C HIS A 224 -20.15 6.08 -0.12
N VAL A 225 -20.27 5.73 -1.41
CA VAL A 225 -19.75 6.50 -2.55
C VAL A 225 -20.93 7.01 -3.35
N SER A 226 -21.17 8.32 -3.35
CA SER A 226 -22.28 8.91 -4.11
C SER A 226 -22.05 8.75 -5.61
N GLU A 227 -23.14 8.70 -6.39
CA GLU A 227 -23.08 8.68 -7.85
C GLU A 227 -22.29 9.88 -8.40
N ALA A 228 -22.48 11.05 -7.82
CA ALA A 228 -21.75 12.26 -8.20
C ALA A 228 -20.23 12.13 -7.97
N LEU A 229 -19.79 11.48 -6.88
CA LEU A 229 -18.37 11.24 -6.64
C LEU A 229 -17.83 10.15 -7.58
N ALA A 230 -18.59 9.11 -7.83
CA ALA A 230 -18.21 8.08 -8.80
C ALA A 230 -18.06 8.68 -10.22
N ALA A 231 -18.98 9.54 -10.62
CA ALA A 231 -18.91 10.29 -11.88
C ALA A 231 -17.65 11.18 -11.93
N TYR A 232 -17.33 11.90 -10.84
CA TYR A 232 -16.11 12.71 -10.75
C TYR A 232 -14.83 11.89 -11.00
N VAL A 233 -14.72 10.71 -10.39
CA VAL A 233 -13.56 9.82 -10.61
C VAL A 233 -13.54 9.27 -12.03
N ALA A 234 -14.72 8.93 -12.59
CA ALA A 234 -14.84 8.51 -13.98
C ALA A 234 -14.43 9.62 -14.96
N ASP A 235 -14.81 10.87 -14.69
CA ASP A 235 -14.42 12.04 -15.48
C ASP A 235 -12.92 12.32 -15.42
N LEU A 236 -12.28 12.18 -14.24
CA LEU A 236 -10.82 12.24 -14.11
C LEU A 236 -10.16 11.20 -15.03
N ALA A 237 -10.64 9.95 -15.01
CA ALA A 237 -10.11 8.89 -15.85
C ALA A 237 -10.38 9.16 -17.35
N ALA A 238 -11.58 9.61 -17.73
CA ALA A 238 -11.93 9.93 -19.11
C ALA A 238 -11.08 11.08 -19.66
N ARG A 239 -10.93 12.16 -18.88
CA ARG A 239 -10.09 13.32 -19.26
C ARG A 239 -8.63 12.94 -19.42
N SER A 240 -8.09 12.05 -18.58
CA SER A 240 -6.71 11.57 -18.75
C SER A 240 -6.50 10.84 -20.08
N ARG A 241 -7.55 10.22 -20.65
CA ARG A 241 -7.51 9.50 -21.93
C ARG A 241 -7.65 10.42 -23.15
N THR A 242 -8.30 11.55 -22.99
CA THR A 242 -8.67 12.43 -24.11
C THR A 242 -7.83 13.70 -24.24
N ASN A 243 -7.12 14.12 -23.17
CA ASN A 243 -6.35 15.37 -23.17
C ASN A 243 -5.01 15.30 -23.91
N GLY A 244 -4.60 14.12 -24.41
CA GLY A 244 -3.35 13.91 -25.14
C GLY A 244 -2.05 14.12 -24.33
N ARG A 245 -2.17 14.37 -23.01
CA ARG A 245 -1.03 14.63 -22.12
C ARG A 245 -0.41 13.34 -21.56
N PHE A 246 -1.15 12.22 -21.57
CA PHE A 246 -0.74 10.93 -21.06
C PHE A 246 -0.58 9.92 -22.19
N ALA A 247 0.61 9.28 -22.28
CA ALA A 247 0.83 8.12 -23.11
C ALA A 247 0.19 6.87 -22.50
N LEU A 248 0.23 6.77 -21.15
CA LEU A 248 -0.54 5.78 -20.38
C LEU A 248 -1.47 6.53 -19.44
N PRO A 249 -2.79 6.56 -19.72
CA PRO A 249 -3.78 7.25 -18.90
C PRO A 249 -4.25 6.40 -17.71
N ILE A 250 -5.13 6.96 -16.87
CA ILE A 250 -5.74 6.29 -15.72
C ILE A 250 -6.54 5.08 -16.16
N SER A 251 -6.15 3.90 -15.66
CA SER A 251 -6.84 2.63 -15.92
C SER A 251 -8.11 2.51 -15.06
N PRO A 252 -9.11 1.67 -15.45
CA PRO A 252 -10.26 1.39 -14.59
C PRO A 252 -9.86 0.80 -13.23
N ARG A 253 -8.82 -0.04 -13.20
CA ARG A 253 -8.28 -0.60 -11.96
C ARG A 253 -7.73 0.50 -11.04
N ALA A 254 -6.99 1.45 -11.60
CA ALA A 254 -6.46 2.59 -10.85
C ALA A 254 -7.58 3.47 -10.26
N ALA A 255 -8.65 3.72 -11.02
CA ALA A 255 -9.82 4.47 -10.55
C ALA A 255 -10.54 3.74 -9.40
N ILE A 256 -10.76 2.43 -9.50
CA ILE A 256 -11.34 1.61 -8.42
C ILE A 256 -10.45 1.65 -7.17
N THR A 257 -9.13 1.52 -7.35
CA THR A 257 -8.17 1.59 -6.24
C THR A 257 -8.23 2.94 -5.53
N LEU A 258 -8.32 4.04 -6.28
CA LEU A 258 -8.45 5.39 -5.74
C LEU A 258 -9.71 5.54 -4.87
N VAL A 259 -10.84 5.02 -5.34
CA VAL A 259 -12.10 5.03 -4.58
C VAL A 259 -11.98 4.20 -3.30
N ARG A 260 -11.40 3.00 -3.36
CA ARG A 260 -11.17 2.17 -2.17
C ARG A 260 -10.32 2.87 -1.11
N CYS A 261 -9.25 3.52 -1.52
CA CYS A 261 -8.41 4.29 -0.60
C CYS A 261 -9.17 5.50 -0.02
N ALA A 262 -10.01 6.18 -0.81
CA ALA A 262 -10.85 7.27 -0.35
C ALA A 262 -11.89 6.81 0.69
N GLN A 263 -12.47 5.61 0.52
CA GLN A 263 -13.37 5.00 1.50
C GLN A 263 -12.66 4.75 2.85
N VAL A 264 -11.41 4.23 2.82
CA VAL A 264 -10.62 4.04 4.03
C VAL A 264 -10.36 5.38 4.74
N ARG A 265 -9.99 6.42 3.97
CA ARG A 265 -9.73 7.75 4.49
C ARG A 265 -10.99 8.36 5.14
N ALA A 266 -12.16 8.21 4.51
CA ALA A 266 -13.43 8.65 5.06
C ALA A 266 -13.76 7.93 6.39
N ALA A 267 -13.61 6.60 6.43
CA ALA A 267 -13.82 5.79 7.63
C ALA A 267 -12.85 6.18 8.76
N ALA A 268 -11.57 6.46 8.45
CA ALA A 268 -10.58 6.93 9.39
C ALA A 268 -10.96 8.29 10.00
N ALA A 269 -11.59 9.16 9.21
CA ALA A 269 -12.16 10.43 9.67
C ALA A 269 -13.53 10.28 10.39
N GLY A 270 -14.00 9.05 10.65
CA GLY A 270 -15.27 8.77 11.32
C GLY A 270 -16.50 9.03 10.46
N ARG A 271 -16.38 9.08 9.15
CA ARG A 271 -17.48 9.31 8.21
C ARG A 271 -17.92 7.99 7.53
N ASP A 272 -19.20 7.89 7.27
CA ASP A 272 -19.83 6.79 6.51
C ASP A 272 -20.03 7.11 5.01
N PHE A 273 -19.49 8.26 4.55
CA PHE A 273 -19.49 8.69 3.16
C PHE A 273 -18.14 9.28 2.74
N THR A 274 -17.79 9.12 1.48
CA THR A 274 -16.59 9.69 0.86
C THR A 274 -16.87 11.09 0.28
N THR A 275 -15.82 11.92 0.24
CA THR A 275 -15.84 13.27 -0.32
C THR A 275 -14.83 13.42 -1.47
N ALA A 276 -14.97 14.48 -2.26
CA ALA A 276 -14.00 14.80 -3.31
C ALA A 276 -12.61 15.10 -2.73
N ASP A 277 -12.52 15.62 -1.51
CA ASP A 277 -11.23 15.91 -0.86
C ASP A 277 -10.50 14.63 -0.44
N ASP A 278 -11.24 13.56 -0.08
CA ASP A 278 -10.64 12.24 0.15
C ASP A 278 -9.98 11.70 -1.13
N VAL A 279 -10.64 11.87 -2.28
CA VAL A 279 -10.11 11.47 -3.58
C VAL A 279 -8.89 12.31 -3.96
N LYS A 280 -8.98 13.64 -3.89
CA LYS A 280 -7.90 14.57 -4.28
C LYS A 280 -6.61 14.31 -3.50
N ALA A 281 -6.71 14.10 -2.19
CA ALA A 281 -5.56 13.83 -1.34
C ALA A 281 -4.80 12.54 -1.71
N LEU A 282 -5.47 11.61 -2.41
CA LEU A 282 -4.93 10.31 -2.76
C LEU A 282 -4.48 10.19 -4.23
N VAL A 283 -4.75 11.19 -5.06
CA VAL A 283 -4.41 11.14 -6.50
C VAL A 283 -2.93 10.91 -6.72
N GLN A 284 -2.06 11.66 -6.05
CA GLN A 284 -0.62 11.51 -6.20
C GLN A 284 -0.11 10.13 -5.75
N PRO A 285 -0.32 9.69 -4.50
CA PRO A 285 0.21 8.41 -4.04
C PRO A 285 -0.36 7.19 -4.78
N VAL A 286 -1.61 7.28 -5.29
CA VAL A 286 -2.29 6.16 -5.96
C VAL A 286 -2.06 6.15 -7.47
N LEU A 287 -1.99 7.31 -8.14
CA LEU A 287 -1.98 7.38 -9.60
C LEU A 287 -0.63 7.71 -10.22
N ALA A 288 0.29 8.41 -9.52
CA ALA A 288 1.51 8.92 -10.14
C ALA A 288 2.44 7.84 -10.72
N HIS A 289 2.40 6.63 -10.20
CA HIS A 289 3.19 5.49 -10.71
C HIS A 289 2.46 4.64 -11.76
N ARG A 290 1.21 4.99 -12.06
CA ARG A 290 0.33 4.23 -12.98
C ARG A 290 0.06 4.97 -14.28
N VAL A 291 0.45 6.23 -14.35
CA VAL A 291 0.28 7.07 -15.54
C VAL A 291 1.63 7.47 -16.10
N VAL A 292 1.72 7.61 -17.42
CA VAL A 292 2.95 8.00 -18.13
C VAL A 292 2.64 9.24 -18.96
N ALA A 293 3.47 10.28 -18.83
CA ALA A 293 3.36 11.48 -19.64
C ALA A 293 3.65 11.21 -21.12
N ALA A 294 2.92 11.84 -22.05
CA ALA A 294 3.12 11.69 -23.49
C ALA A 294 4.40 12.39 -23.98
N SER A 295 4.80 13.48 -23.33
CA SER A 295 6.02 14.22 -23.67
C SER A 295 7.22 13.70 -22.91
N ARG A 296 8.33 13.46 -23.62
CA ARG A 296 9.64 13.12 -23.03
C ARG A 296 10.42 14.34 -22.53
N THR A 297 9.99 15.57 -22.83
CA THR A 297 10.60 16.78 -22.30
C THR A 297 10.09 17.01 -20.88
N GLY A 298 10.92 16.75 -19.90
CA GLY A 298 10.56 16.82 -18.47
C GLY A 298 10.39 15.44 -17.81
N VAL A 299 11.23 14.47 -18.18
CA VAL A 299 11.18 13.11 -17.57
C VAL A 299 11.57 13.18 -16.11
N GLY A 300 10.60 12.89 -15.21
CA GLY A 300 10.81 12.78 -13.78
C GLY A 300 9.48 12.66 -13.03
N PRO A 301 9.50 12.16 -11.80
CA PRO A 301 8.29 12.03 -10.97
C PRO A 301 7.56 13.39 -10.79
N ASP A 302 8.29 14.49 -10.74
CA ASP A 302 7.72 15.85 -10.60
C ASP A 302 6.85 16.25 -11.80
N HIS A 303 7.20 15.82 -13.02
CA HIS A 303 6.42 16.13 -14.22
C HIS A 303 5.05 15.43 -14.22
N THR A 304 5.03 14.14 -13.85
CA THR A 304 3.78 13.38 -13.73
C THR A 304 2.89 13.94 -12.61
N ALA A 305 3.50 14.37 -11.50
CA ALA A 305 2.80 15.01 -10.40
C ALA A 305 2.10 16.30 -10.86
N GLY A 306 2.80 17.18 -11.58
CA GLY A 306 2.22 18.41 -12.12
C GLY A 306 1.08 18.16 -13.10
N LEU A 307 1.18 17.13 -13.96
CA LEU A 307 0.11 16.75 -14.88
C LEU A 307 -1.16 16.26 -14.15
N LEU A 308 -1.00 15.51 -13.05
CA LEU A 308 -2.12 15.09 -12.23
C LEU A 308 -2.77 16.25 -11.48
N GLU A 309 -2.01 17.23 -11.03
CA GLU A 309 -2.53 18.46 -10.43
C GLU A 309 -3.33 19.29 -11.45
N GLU A 310 -2.83 19.47 -12.67
CA GLU A 310 -3.56 20.14 -13.75
C GLU A 310 -4.87 19.39 -14.08
N LEU A 311 -4.83 18.04 -14.12
CA LEU A 311 -6.01 17.22 -14.37
C LEU A 311 -7.05 17.42 -13.27
N LEU A 312 -6.64 17.43 -12.00
CA LEU A 312 -7.51 17.72 -10.85
C LEU A 312 -8.11 19.13 -10.95
N GLY A 313 -7.29 20.15 -11.25
CA GLY A 313 -7.74 21.54 -11.34
C GLY A 313 -8.73 21.77 -12.50
N SER A 314 -8.61 21.00 -13.59
CA SER A 314 -9.47 21.11 -14.77
C SER A 314 -10.77 20.27 -14.67
N THR A 315 -10.86 19.35 -13.70
CA THR A 315 -12.03 18.49 -13.55
C THR A 315 -12.99 19.09 -12.52
N PRO A 316 -14.26 19.43 -12.93
CA PRO A 316 -15.22 20.02 -12.02
C PRO A 316 -15.52 19.11 -10.82
N VAL A 317 -15.45 19.67 -9.63
CA VAL A 317 -15.79 18.96 -8.40
C VAL A 317 -17.32 18.87 -8.29
N PRO A 318 -17.89 17.71 -7.93
CA PRO A 318 -19.33 17.62 -7.70
C PRO A 318 -19.73 18.57 -6.58
N VAL A 319 -20.65 19.48 -6.85
CA VAL A 319 -21.28 20.31 -5.82
C VAL A 319 -22.18 19.36 -5.04
N SER A 320 -22.03 19.32 -3.71
CA SER A 320 -22.96 18.59 -2.87
C SER A 320 -24.38 19.17 -3.10
N GLY A 321 -25.17 18.52 -3.96
CA GLY A 321 -26.56 18.89 -4.18
C GLY A 321 -27.30 18.70 -2.87
N GLY A 322 -27.86 19.79 -2.35
CA GLY A 322 -28.93 19.71 -1.36
C GLY A 322 -30.05 18.80 -1.88
N PRO A 323 -30.95 18.29 -1.01
CA PRO A 323 -32.01 17.38 -1.43
C PRO A 323 -32.79 18.01 -2.59
N GLY A 324 -32.79 17.33 -3.73
CA GLY A 324 -33.56 17.76 -4.90
C GLY A 324 -35.03 17.97 -4.49
N PRO A 325 -35.73 18.93 -5.14
CA PRO A 325 -37.12 19.16 -4.79
C PRO A 325 -37.93 17.88 -5.02
N ALA A 326 -38.58 17.41 -3.97
CA ALA A 326 -39.50 16.29 -4.02
C ALA A 326 -40.49 16.56 -5.16
N GLY A 327 -40.41 15.74 -6.21
CA GLY A 327 -41.35 15.78 -7.32
C GLY A 327 -42.78 15.63 -6.82
N ARG A 328 -43.58 16.58 -7.22
CA ARG A 328 -45.07 16.53 -7.08
C ARG A 328 -45.65 15.55 -8.07
#